data_eebf91bd3e853900a9796ae03b7d99a8
#
_entry.id   eebf91bd3e853900a9796ae03b7d99a8
#
_cell.length_a   1.000
_cell.length_b   1.000
_cell.length_c   1.000
_cell.angle_alpha   90.00
_cell.angle_beta   90.00
_cell.angle_gamma   90.00
#
_symmetry.space_group_name_H-M   'P 1'
#
loop_
_entity.id
_entity.type
_entity.pdbx_description
1 polymer ?
#
loop_
_entity_poly.entity_id
_entity_poly.type
_entity_poly.pdbx_seq_one_letter_code
_entity_poly.pdbx_strand_id
1 'polypeptide(L)'
;MLERINPSKVGLCEERLERVTDWLDQQIESQRLAGASVLVARHGSIGYSHAAGLADVEQAKPFTEDTLVRIFSMTKPITSVAAMMLYEQGCFQLDDPVAKYLPEFAQTPVWKGGAHALNEVEAQASPMLVKHLFTHTSGLTYGFMNTNVVDAQYREQGLEFPGKPDNLAHWVEQLASVPLICQPGSQWNYSVATDVLGRLVEVWSGQELAVFFRER
;
A
#
# COMPACT_ATOMS: atom_id res chain seq x y z
N MET A 1 16.77 0.47 -17.50
CA MET A 1 16.03 -0.81 -17.66
C MET A 1 16.99 -1.92 -17.33
N LEU A 2 16.60 -2.95 -16.55
CA LEU A 2 17.49 -4.07 -16.24
C LEU A 2 17.80 -4.86 -17.52
N GLU A 3 19.07 -5.28 -17.67
CA GLU A 3 19.49 -6.11 -18.80
C GLU A 3 18.96 -7.55 -18.61
N ARG A 4 18.55 -8.18 -19.71
CA ARG A 4 18.21 -9.60 -19.75
C ARG A 4 19.45 -10.41 -20.09
N ILE A 5 19.75 -11.40 -19.28
CA ILE A 5 20.91 -12.26 -19.47
C ILE A 5 20.53 -13.73 -19.28
N ASN A 6 21.40 -14.63 -19.76
CA ASN A 6 21.22 -16.04 -19.50
C ASN A 6 21.19 -16.32 -17.98
N PRO A 7 20.20 -17.08 -17.47
CA PRO A 7 20.02 -17.37 -16.04
C PRO A 7 21.28 -17.88 -15.35
N SER A 8 22.06 -18.71 -16.02
CA SER A 8 23.31 -19.32 -15.47
C SER A 8 24.35 -18.26 -15.09
N LYS A 9 24.41 -17.13 -15.81
CA LYS A 9 25.34 -16.03 -15.52
C LYS A 9 25.06 -15.32 -14.20
N VAL A 10 23.83 -15.44 -13.70
CA VAL A 10 23.43 -14.90 -12.38
C VAL A 10 23.20 -16.00 -11.34
N GLY A 11 23.70 -17.23 -11.63
CA GLY A 11 23.60 -18.36 -10.70
C GLY A 11 22.18 -18.88 -10.53
N LEU A 12 21.33 -18.73 -11.55
CA LEU A 12 20.01 -19.36 -11.64
C LEU A 12 20.12 -20.62 -12.52
N CYS A 13 19.32 -21.63 -12.21
CA CYS A 13 19.26 -22.89 -12.93
C CYS A 13 18.09 -22.87 -13.92
N GLU A 14 18.39 -22.95 -15.22
CA GLU A 14 17.37 -22.93 -16.30
C GLU A 14 16.32 -24.02 -16.12
N GLU A 15 16.76 -25.27 -15.91
CA GLU A 15 15.85 -26.41 -15.70
C GLU A 15 14.88 -26.20 -14.51
N ARG A 16 15.34 -25.52 -13.46
CA ARG A 16 14.45 -25.18 -12.33
C ARG A 16 13.50 -24.06 -12.63
N LEU A 17 13.88 -23.13 -13.49
CA LEU A 17 13.00 -22.04 -13.93
C LEU A 17 11.92 -22.55 -14.87
N GLU A 18 12.16 -23.61 -15.65
CA GLU A 18 11.11 -24.29 -16.45
C GLU A 18 9.94 -24.75 -15.58
N ARG A 19 10.18 -25.17 -14.34
CA ARG A 19 9.09 -25.52 -13.41
C ARG A 19 8.19 -24.33 -13.06
N VAL A 20 8.73 -23.12 -13.11
CA VAL A 20 7.93 -21.90 -12.91
C VAL A 20 7.04 -21.65 -14.11
N THR A 21 7.58 -21.86 -15.32
CA THR A 21 6.81 -21.82 -16.57
C THR A 21 5.66 -22.81 -16.54
N ASP A 22 5.98 -24.11 -16.30
CA ASP A 22 4.99 -25.18 -16.24
C ASP A 22 3.89 -24.91 -15.21
N TRP A 23 4.28 -24.42 -14.02
CA TRP A 23 3.32 -24.09 -12.97
C TRP A 23 2.40 -22.94 -13.41
N LEU A 24 2.95 -21.88 -14.00
CA LEU A 24 2.16 -20.72 -14.46
C LEU A 24 1.17 -21.14 -15.54
N ASP A 25 1.66 -21.87 -16.55
CA ASP A 25 0.82 -22.35 -17.65
C ASP A 25 -0.29 -23.27 -17.15
N GLN A 26 -0.02 -24.14 -16.18
CA GLN A 26 -1.04 -24.96 -15.52
C GLN A 26 -2.11 -24.12 -14.79
N GLN A 27 -1.74 -22.98 -14.15
CA GLN A 27 -2.74 -22.10 -13.53
C GLN A 27 -3.64 -21.44 -14.58
N ILE A 28 -3.10 -21.13 -15.75
CA ILE A 28 -3.88 -20.57 -16.87
C ILE A 28 -4.78 -21.64 -17.50
N GLU A 29 -4.24 -22.81 -17.82
CA GLU A 29 -4.98 -23.94 -18.43
C GLU A 29 -6.13 -24.41 -17.52
N SER A 30 -5.91 -24.44 -16.20
CA SER A 30 -6.93 -24.80 -15.20
C SER A 30 -7.94 -23.66 -14.92
N GLN A 31 -7.82 -22.51 -15.61
CA GLN A 31 -8.67 -21.33 -15.46
C GLN A 31 -8.68 -20.74 -14.04
N ARG A 32 -7.65 -21.01 -13.23
CA ARG A 32 -7.48 -20.36 -11.91
C ARG A 32 -7.03 -18.91 -12.03
N LEU A 33 -6.24 -18.61 -13.05
CA LEU A 33 -5.80 -17.26 -13.41
C LEU A 33 -6.17 -17.00 -14.87
N ALA A 34 -6.66 -15.82 -15.18
CA ALA A 34 -6.91 -15.40 -16.55
C ALA A 34 -5.61 -15.12 -17.30
N GLY A 35 -4.68 -14.46 -16.65
CA GLY A 35 -3.35 -14.14 -17.15
C GLY A 35 -2.43 -13.75 -16.01
N ALA A 36 -1.13 -13.98 -16.20
CA ALA A 36 -0.11 -13.62 -15.21
C ALA A 36 1.28 -13.50 -15.84
N SER A 37 2.20 -12.87 -15.11
CA SER A 37 3.61 -12.86 -15.47
C SER A 37 4.48 -13.09 -14.24
N VAL A 38 5.66 -13.68 -14.47
CA VAL A 38 6.70 -13.88 -13.47
C VAL A 38 7.99 -13.28 -13.99
N LEU A 39 8.71 -12.56 -13.15
CA LEU A 39 10.04 -12.03 -13.43
C LEU A 39 10.96 -12.37 -12.26
N VAL A 40 12.15 -12.90 -12.57
CA VAL A 40 13.20 -13.15 -11.58
C VAL A 40 14.45 -12.37 -11.98
N ALA A 41 14.84 -11.44 -11.11
CA ALA A 41 16.06 -10.66 -11.27
C ALA A 41 17.05 -10.99 -10.15
N ARG A 42 18.34 -11.02 -10.51
CA ARG A 42 19.45 -11.24 -9.57
C ARG A 42 20.67 -10.45 -10.02
N HIS A 43 21.41 -9.87 -9.08
CA HIS A 43 22.60 -9.06 -9.35
C HIS A 43 22.37 -7.94 -10.38
N GLY A 44 21.18 -7.28 -10.33
CA GLY A 44 20.84 -6.19 -11.24
C GLY A 44 20.49 -6.61 -12.68
N SER A 45 20.29 -7.90 -12.95
CA SER A 45 19.92 -8.41 -14.27
C SER A 45 18.71 -9.34 -14.22
N ILE A 46 17.89 -9.34 -15.27
CA ILE A 46 16.75 -10.24 -15.42
C ILE A 46 17.26 -11.58 -15.96
N GLY A 47 17.20 -12.62 -15.11
CA GLY A 47 17.59 -13.97 -15.50
C GLY A 47 16.41 -14.82 -16.00
N TYR A 48 15.17 -14.42 -15.72
CA TYR A 48 13.99 -15.14 -16.17
C TYR A 48 12.79 -14.21 -16.25
N SER A 49 11.97 -14.43 -17.26
CA SER A 49 10.69 -13.73 -17.41
C SER A 49 9.78 -14.58 -18.28
N HIS A 50 8.53 -14.75 -17.82
CA HIS A 50 7.47 -15.47 -18.53
C HIS A 50 6.14 -14.77 -18.30
N ALA A 51 5.32 -14.65 -19.35
CA ALA A 51 3.98 -14.13 -19.30
C ALA A 51 3.05 -15.04 -20.10
N ALA A 52 1.88 -15.37 -19.54
CA ALA A 52 0.91 -16.27 -20.13
C ALA A 52 -0.53 -15.85 -19.87
N GLY A 53 -1.45 -16.33 -20.70
CA GLY A 53 -2.90 -16.09 -20.59
C GLY A 53 -3.35 -14.77 -21.17
N LEU A 54 -4.47 -14.26 -20.65
CA LEU A 54 -5.18 -13.09 -21.16
C LEU A 54 -5.24 -11.96 -20.13
N ALA A 55 -4.98 -10.74 -20.58
CA ALA A 55 -5.19 -9.51 -19.80
C ALA A 55 -6.68 -9.09 -19.81
N ASP A 56 -7.39 -9.47 -20.87
CA ASP A 56 -8.83 -9.27 -21.02
C ASP A 56 -9.40 -10.53 -21.69
N VAL A 57 -10.24 -11.24 -20.95
CA VAL A 57 -10.83 -12.50 -21.40
C VAL A 57 -11.90 -12.27 -22.48
N GLU A 58 -12.70 -11.21 -22.34
CA GLU A 58 -13.80 -10.89 -23.26
C GLU A 58 -13.27 -10.47 -24.63
N GLN A 59 -12.18 -9.70 -24.65
CA GLN A 59 -11.54 -9.22 -25.87
C GLN A 59 -10.43 -10.14 -26.38
N ALA A 60 -10.19 -11.27 -25.72
CA ALA A 60 -9.08 -12.19 -25.99
C ALA A 60 -7.71 -11.47 -26.09
N LYS A 61 -7.51 -10.42 -25.31
CA LYS A 61 -6.27 -9.65 -25.28
C LYS A 61 -5.18 -10.41 -24.52
N PRO A 62 -4.03 -10.73 -25.12
CA PRO A 62 -2.99 -11.48 -24.44
C PRO A 62 -2.41 -10.71 -23.24
N PHE A 63 -2.05 -11.44 -22.18
CA PHE A 63 -1.25 -10.93 -21.07
C PHE A 63 0.21 -10.95 -21.49
N THR A 64 0.86 -9.80 -21.39
CA THR A 64 2.25 -9.60 -21.79
C THR A 64 3.04 -8.99 -20.62
N GLU A 65 4.35 -8.92 -20.73
CA GLU A 65 5.21 -8.38 -19.67
C GLU A 65 5.01 -6.89 -19.42
N ASP A 66 4.50 -6.17 -20.40
CA ASP A 66 4.15 -4.74 -20.31
C ASP A 66 2.67 -4.48 -20.01
N THR A 67 1.90 -5.53 -19.68
CA THR A 67 0.53 -5.38 -19.25
C THR A 67 0.46 -4.60 -17.94
N LEU A 68 -0.32 -3.49 -17.95
CA LEU A 68 -0.54 -2.69 -16.76
C LEU A 68 -1.50 -3.42 -15.81
N VAL A 69 -1.06 -3.60 -14.58
CA VAL A 69 -1.84 -4.26 -13.52
C VAL A 69 -1.90 -3.41 -12.25
N ARG A 70 -2.94 -3.60 -11.47
CA ARG A 70 -3.00 -3.05 -10.11
C ARG A 70 -2.13 -3.88 -9.20
N ILE A 71 -1.06 -3.28 -8.64
CA ILE A 71 -0.12 -3.97 -7.76
C ILE A 71 -0.54 -3.99 -6.29
N PHE A 72 -1.71 -3.39 -5.96
CA PHE A 72 -2.28 -3.35 -4.61
C PHE A 72 -1.23 -2.98 -3.54
N SER A 73 -1.07 -3.82 -2.53
CA SER A 73 -0.18 -3.53 -1.38
C SER A 73 1.31 -3.46 -1.71
N MET A 74 1.72 -3.89 -2.90
CA MET A 74 3.08 -3.61 -3.39
C MET A 74 3.32 -2.13 -3.69
N THR A 75 2.26 -1.31 -3.72
CA THR A 75 2.34 0.16 -3.74
C THR A 75 2.97 0.72 -2.45
N LYS A 76 2.83 0.02 -1.31
CA LYS A 76 3.32 0.51 0.00
C LYS A 76 4.82 0.75 0.05
N PRO A 77 5.69 -0.18 -0.36
CA PRO A 77 7.12 0.10 -0.41
C PRO A 77 7.47 1.25 -1.37
N ILE A 78 6.75 1.40 -2.49
CA ILE A 78 6.97 2.52 -3.43
C ILE A 78 6.63 3.85 -2.77
N THR A 79 5.49 3.95 -2.09
CA THR A 79 5.09 5.15 -1.33
C THR A 79 6.06 5.45 -0.20
N SER A 80 6.55 4.40 0.49
CA SER A 80 7.54 4.56 1.55
C SER A 80 8.87 5.09 1.02
N VAL A 81 9.33 4.59 -0.14
CA VAL A 81 10.54 5.11 -0.80
C VAL A 81 10.34 6.58 -1.19
N ALA A 82 9.21 6.94 -1.79
CA ALA A 82 8.88 8.32 -2.14
C ALA A 82 8.96 9.26 -0.91
N ALA A 83 8.38 8.83 0.22
CA ALA A 83 8.48 9.57 1.48
C ALA A 83 9.94 9.66 1.98
N MET A 84 10.71 8.56 1.90
CA MET A 84 12.12 8.56 2.33
C MET A 84 13.01 9.43 1.45
N MET A 85 12.70 9.61 0.16
CA MET A 85 13.39 10.60 -0.69
C MET A 85 13.21 12.03 -0.15
N LEU A 86 12.02 12.36 0.37
CA LEU A 86 11.74 13.66 1.00
C LEU A 86 12.36 13.77 2.40
N TYR A 87 12.48 12.64 3.12
CA TYR A 87 13.24 12.57 4.37
C TYR A 87 14.71 12.93 4.15
N GLU A 88 15.35 12.36 3.13
CA GLU A 88 16.74 12.69 2.75
C GLU A 88 16.93 14.17 2.40
N GLN A 89 15.88 14.83 1.92
CA GLN A 89 15.85 16.27 1.65
C GLN A 89 15.57 17.12 2.90
N GLY A 90 15.32 16.50 4.07
CA GLY A 90 15.05 17.20 5.32
C GLY A 90 13.63 17.78 5.43
N CYS A 91 12.68 17.35 4.60
CA CYS A 91 11.30 17.86 4.62
C CYS A 91 10.55 17.50 5.91
N PHE A 92 10.93 16.44 6.60
CA PHE A 92 10.33 15.99 7.85
C PHE A 92 11.29 15.14 8.69
N GLN A 93 10.89 14.84 9.94
CA GLN A 93 11.55 13.87 10.80
C GLN A 93 10.60 12.72 11.12
N LEU A 94 11.14 11.51 11.35
CA LEU A 94 10.33 10.32 11.66
C LEU A 94 9.55 10.47 12.98
N ASP A 95 10.07 11.25 13.91
CA ASP A 95 9.45 11.56 15.21
C ASP A 95 8.57 12.82 15.18
N ASP A 96 8.38 13.45 14.03
CA ASP A 96 7.42 14.55 13.91
C ASP A 96 5.99 14.03 14.12
N PRO A 97 5.14 14.78 14.86
CA PRO A 97 3.71 14.49 14.89
C PRO A 97 3.08 14.63 13.50
N VAL A 98 2.26 13.67 13.11
CA VAL A 98 1.49 13.73 11.86
C VAL A 98 0.66 15.01 11.78
N ALA A 99 0.10 15.43 12.90
CA ALA A 99 -0.70 16.66 13.04
C ALA A 99 0.07 17.95 12.71
N LYS A 100 1.40 17.93 12.68
CA LYS A 100 2.23 19.05 12.20
C LYS A 100 1.97 19.36 10.72
N TYR A 101 1.64 18.35 9.94
CA TYR A 101 1.45 18.41 8.51
C TYR A 101 0.00 18.21 8.07
N LEU A 102 -0.73 17.40 8.85
CA LEU A 102 -2.15 17.07 8.68
C LEU A 102 -2.88 17.37 10.00
N PRO A 103 -3.28 18.65 10.21
CA PRO A 103 -3.87 19.11 11.46
C PRO A 103 -5.14 18.34 11.88
N GLU A 104 -5.81 17.71 10.93
CA GLU A 104 -7.00 16.89 11.11
C GLU A 104 -6.78 15.78 12.15
N PHE A 105 -5.58 15.22 12.22
CA PHE A 105 -5.21 14.16 13.17
C PHE A 105 -4.92 14.65 14.59
N ALA A 106 -4.89 15.96 14.83
CA ALA A 106 -4.54 16.51 16.15
C ALA A 106 -5.52 16.09 17.25
N GLN A 107 -6.79 15.90 16.90
CA GLN A 107 -7.88 15.60 17.84
C GLN A 107 -8.59 14.27 17.53
N THR A 108 -8.06 13.45 16.63
CA THR A 108 -8.61 12.12 16.32
C THR A 108 -8.65 11.29 17.60
N PRO A 109 -9.82 10.88 18.09
CA PRO A 109 -9.93 10.13 19.32
C PRO A 109 -9.49 8.66 19.13
N VAL A 110 -9.34 7.96 20.25
CA VAL A 110 -9.04 6.52 20.27
C VAL A 110 -10.26 5.80 20.83
N TRP A 111 -10.74 4.78 20.14
CA TRP A 111 -11.79 3.91 20.64
C TRP A 111 -11.28 3.09 21.84
N LYS A 112 -12.12 2.93 22.87
CA LYS A 112 -11.75 2.23 24.11
C LYS A 112 -11.56 0.72 23.95
N GLY A 113 -11.91 0.17 22.78
CA GLY A 113 -11.72 -1.25 22.49
C GLY A 113 -12.80 -2.18 23.02
N GLY A 114 -12.66 -3.48 22.72
CA GLY A 114 -13.51 -4.54 23.26
C GLY A 114 -14.99 -4.43 22.89
N ALA A 115 -15.89 -4.43 23.88
CA ALA A 115 -17.33 -4.36 23.69
C ALA A 115 -17.89 -2.92 23.72
N HIS A 116 -17.02 -1.90 23.77
CA HIS A 116 -17.48 -0.52 23.78
C HIS A 116 -18.08 -0.09 22.44
N ALA A 117 -19.07 0.78 22.47
CA ALA A 117 -19.65 1.38 21.28
C ALA A 117 -18.63 2.32 20.59
N LEU A 118 -18.86 2.63 19.31
CA LEU A 118 -17.96 3.47 18.51
C LEU A 118 -17.70 4.85 19.13
N ASN A 119 -18.71 5.43 19.80
CA ASN A 119 -18.63 6.75 20.45
C ASN A 119 -17.98 6.71 21.84
N GLU A 120 -17.66 5.55 22.36
CA GLU A 120 -16.93 5.40 23.62
C GLU A 120 -15.43 5.50 23.36
N VAL A 121 -14.95 6.72 23.38
CA VAL A 121 -13.59 7.09 22.98
C VAL A 121 -12.82 7.74 24.12
N GLU A 122 -11.53 7.84 23.96
CA GLU A 122 -10.60 8.57 24.82
C GLU A 122 -9.65 9.43 23.97
N ALA A 123 -8.94 10.35 24.59
CA ALA A 123 -7.91 11.13 23.90
C ALA A 123 -6.67 10.27 23.58
N GLN A 124 -5.90 10.69 22.57
CA GLN A 124 -4.56 10.14 22.36
C GLN A 124 -3.68 10.42 23.57
N ALA A 125 -3.03 9.39 24.12
CA ALA A 125 -2.07 9.52 25.22
C ALA A 125 -0.75 10.16 24.75
N SER A 126 -0.44 9.98 23.47
CA SER A 126 0.69 10.62 22.78
C SER A 126 0.32 10.84 21.30
N PRO A 127 0.88 11.85 20.63
CA PRO A 127 0.53 12.14 19.25
C PRO A 127 0.92 10.98 18.32
N MET A 128 0.15 10.80 17.25
CA MET A 128 0.53 9.95 16.13
C MET A 128 1.78 10.54 15.45
N LEU A 129 2.86 9.77 15.37
CA LEU A 129 4.11 10.17 14.73
C LEU A 129 4.20 9.63 13.29
N VAL A 130 4.98 10.31 12.45
CA VAL A 130 5.19 9.88 11.05
C VAL A 130 5.69 8.44 10.97
N LYS A 131 6.63 8.02 11.84
CA LYS A 131 7.11 6.63 11.90
C LYS A 131 6.01 5.59 12.12
N HIS A 132 4.93 5.96 12.83
CA HIS A 132 3.82 5.04 13.08
C HIS A 132 3.05 4.69 11.80
N LEU A 133 3.06 5.57 10.78
CA LEU A 133 2.47 5.29 9.47
C LEU A 133 3.31 4.26 8.69
N PHE A 134 4.63 4.36 8.72
CA PHE A 134 5.53 3.41 8.08
C PHE A 134 5.44 2.01 8.68
N THR A 135 5.21 1.92 9.98
CA THR A 135 5.26 0.67 10.75
C THR A 135 3.90 0.05 11.02
N HIS A 136 2.81 0.63 10.50
CA HIS A 136 1.44 0.22 10.81
C HIS A 136 1.13 0.20 12.33
N THR A 137 1.65 1.17 13.07
CA THR A 137 1.40 1.33 14.51
C THR A 137 0.65 2.61 14.83
N SER A 138 0.03 3.24 13.84
CA SER A 138 -0.68 4.51 13.96
C SER A 138 -2.04 4.43 14.69
N GLY A 139 -2.60 3.22 14.82
CA GLY A 139 -3.98 3.01 15.30
C GLY A 139 -5.04 3.09 14.19
N LEU A 140 -4.65 3.32 12.95
CA LEU A 140 -5.52 3.19 11.78
C LEU A 140 -5.82 1.72 11.47
N THR A 141 -6.86 1.45 10.68
CA THR A 141 -7.27 0.09 10.30
C THR A 141 -7.66 0.00 8.82
N TYR A 142 -8.25 -1.12 8.43
CA TYR A 142 -9.03 -1.34 7.20
C TYR A 142 -10.40 -1.91 7.54
N GLY A 143 -11.43 -1.49 6.82
CA GLY A 143 -12.79 -2.01 7.01
C GLY A 143 -12.91 -3.51 6.74
N PHE A 144 -12.14 -4.05 5.80
CA PHE A 144 -12.16 -5.48 5.46
C PHE A 144 -11.58 -6.39 6.58
N MET A 145 -10.87 -5.84 7.58
CA MET A 145 -10.44 -6.61 8.76
C MET A 145 -11.62 -7.20 9.51
N ASN A 146 -12.73 -6.48 9.57
CA ASN A 146 -14.01 -6.93 10.09
C ASN A 146 -13.94 -7.49 11.52
N THR A 147 -13.14 -6.87 12.37
CA THR A 147 -12.84 -7.31 13.74
C THR A 147 -13.48 -6.45 14.82
N ASN A 148 -13.90 -5.22 14.47
CA ASN A 148 -14.41 -4.24 15.44
C ASN A 148 -15.34 -3.20 14.80
N VAL A 149 -15.92 -2.33 15.64
CA VAL A 149 -16.87 -1.29 15.22
C VAL A 149 -16.22 -0.18 14.40
N VAL A 150 -14.92 0.07 14.56
CA VAL A 150 -14.19 1.06 13.77
C VAL A 150 -14.00 0.56 12.34
N ASP A 151 -13.71 -0.74 12.16
CA ASP A 151 -13.65 -1.36 10.83
C ASP A 151 -15.01 -1.24 10.11
N ALA A 152 -16.11 -1.42 10.84
CA ALA A 152 -17.45 -1.25 10.29
C ALA A 152 -17.68 0.20 9.83
N GLN A 153 -17.25 1.19 10.61
CA GLN A 153 -17.35 2.60 10.26
C GLN A 153 -16.56 2.95 8.99
N TYR A 154 -15.37 2.36 8.80
CA TYR A 154 -14.59 2.54 7.55
C TYR A 154 -15.37 2.04 6.34
N ARG A 155 -16.07 0.89 6.44
CA ARG A 155 -16.93 0.37 5.35
C ARG A 155 -18.13 1.27 5.08
N GLU A 156 -18.81 1.71 6.14
CA GLU A 156 -20.00 2.57 6.03
C GLU A 156 -19.68 3.91 5.37
N GLN A 157 -18.52 4.48 5.68
CA GLN A 157 -18.06 5.74 5.10
C GLN A 157 -17.32 5.57 3.76
N GLY A 158 -17.10 4.34 3.30
CA GLY A 158 -16.38 4.07 2.06
C GLY A 158 -14.90 4.48 2.11
N LEU A 159 -14.28 4.42 3.29
CA LEU A 159 -12.88 4.79 3.52
C LEU A 159 -11.87 3.71 3.13
N GLU A 160 -12.33 2.64 2.49
CA GLU A 160 -11.49 1.57 1.95
C GLU A 160 -11.76 1.35 0.47
N PHE A 161 -11.06 0.40 -0.14
CA PHE A 161 -11.24 0.04 -1.55
C PHE A 161 -12.69 -0.27 -1.91
N PRO A 162 -13.14 0.17 -3.05
CA PRO A 162 -12.58 1.18 -3.96
C PRO A 162 -13.21 2.56 -3.71
N GLY A 163 -13.05 3.10 -2.50
CA GLY A 163 -13.52 4.45 -2.20
C GLY A 163 -13.20 5.39 -3.37
N LYS A 164 -14.07 6.33 -3.66
CA LYS A 164 -13.85 7.38 -4.64
C LYS A 164 -13.71 8.72 -3.93
N PRO A 165 -12.60 8.93 -3.19
CA PRO A 165 -12.35 10.27 -2.71
C PRO A 165 -12.08 11.16 -3.93
N ASP A 166 -12.58 12.38 -3.90
CA ASP A 166 -12.26 13.37 -4.94
C ASP A 166 -10.75 13.60 -5.02
N ASN A 167 -10.08 13.56 -3.86
CA ASN A 167 -8.62 13.62 -3.72
C ASN A 167 -8.19 13.08 -2.34
N LEU A 168 -6.88 12.86 -2.15
CA LEU A 168 -6.32 12.35 -0.90
C LEU A 168 -6.54 13.32 0.28
N ALA A 169 -6.58 14.63 0.06
CA ALA A 169 -6.79 15.58 1.13
C ALA A 169 -8.17 15.40 1.76
N HIS A 170 -9.23 15.39 0.95
CA HIS A 170 -10.59 15.19 1.43
C HIS A 170 -10.78 13.81 2.09
N TRP A 171 -10.17 12.77 1.51
CA TRP A 171 -10.21 11.44 2.10
C TRP A 171 -9.56 11.39 3.48
N VAL A 172 -8.42 12.08 3.68
CA VAL A 172 -7.73 12.17 4.98
C VAL A 172 -8.58 12.92 6.01
N GLU A 173 -9.27 14.00 5.61
CA GLU A 173 -10.20 14.72 6.48
C GLU A 173 -11.31 13.80 6.99
N GLN A 174 -11.93 13.01 6.10
CA GLN A 174 -12.94 12.03 6.48
C GLN A 174 -12.36 10.96 7.40
N LEU A 175 -11.18 10.41 7.05
CA LEU A 175 -10.51 9.38 7.84
C LEU A 175 -10.22 9.86 9.27
N ALA A 176 -9.74 11.09 9.43
CA ALA A 176 -9.38 11.66 10.72
C ALA A 176 -10.60 11.88 11.66
N SER A 177 -11.82 11.86 11.11
CA SER A 177 -13.06 11.92 11.90
C SER A 177 -13.44 10.59 12.56
N VAL A 178 -12.85 9.48 12.11
CA VAL A 178 -13.11 8.15 12.66
C VAL A 178 -12.10 7.83 13.76
N PRO A 179 -12.50 7.25 14.89
CA PRO A 179 -11.59 6.90 15.97
C PRO A 179 -10.48 5.93 15.53
N LEU A 180 -9.30 6.05 16.13
CA LEU A 180 -8.26 5.04 16.05
C LEU A 180 -8.67 3.79 16.82
N ILE A 181 -8.23 2.61 16.40
CA ILE A 181 -8.54 1.34 17.10
C ILE A 181 -7.72 1.13 18.37
N CYS A 182 -6.60 1.84 18.49
CA CYS A 182 -5.68 1.77 19.63
C CYS A 182 -4.83 3.04 19.73
N GLN A 183 -4.18 3.23 20.85
CA GLN A 183 -3.24 4.34 21.06
C GLN A 183 -2.08 4.26 20.06
N PRO A 184 -1.71 5.39 19.40
CA PRO A 184 -0.57 5.43 18.48
C PRO A 184 0.70 4.89 19.11
N GLY A 185 1.39 4.00 18.38
CA GLY A 185 2.61 3.34 18.83
C GLY A 185 2.41 2.12 19.74
N SER A 186 1.18 1.81 20.17
CA SER A 186 0.94 0.76 21.18
C SER A 186 0.91 -0.65 20.59
N GLN A 187 0.43 -0.80 19.38
CA GLN A 187 0.34 -2.12 18.72
C GLN A 187 0.36 -2.01 17.19
N TRP A 188 0.76 -3.09 16.55
CA TRP A 188 0.74 -3.21 15.10
C TRP A 188 -0.66 -3.57 14.60
N ASN A 189 -1.13 -2.84 13.60
CA ASN A 189 -2.36 -3.14 12.88
C ASN A 189 -2.24 -2.72 11.41
N TYR A 190 -2.35 -3.67 10.50
CA TYR A 190 -2.31 -3.41 9.07
C TYR A 190 -3.45 -2.47 8.66
N SER A 191 -3.13 -1.39 7.92
CA SER A 191 -4.05 -0.26 7.80
C SER A 191 -3.83 0.59 6.55
N VAL A 192 -4.71 1.56 6.36
CA VAL A 192 -4.61 2.66 5.38
C VAL A 192 -3.48 3.67 5.72
N ALA A 193 -2.60 3.36 6.65
CA ALA A 193 -1.52 4.27 7.05
C ALA A 193 -0.64 4.73 5.87
N THR A 194 -0.43 3.86 4.89
CA THR A 194 0.36 4.20 3.69
C THR A 194 -0.37 5.19 2.77
N ASP A 195 -1.69 5.19 2.77
CA ASP A 195 -2.48 6.17 2.02
C ASP A 195 -2.34 7.56 2.66
N VAL A 196 -2.34 7.63 4.01
CA VAL A 196 -2.00 8.86 4.76
C VAL A 196 -0.56 9.30 4.47
N LEU A 197 0.38 8.36 4.39
CA LEU A 197 1.76 8.65 4.00
C LEU A 197 1.83 9.21 2.57
N GLY A 198 1.01 8.71 1.65
CA GLY A 198 0.85 9.26 0.30
C GLY A 198 0.40 10.73 0.33
N ARG A 199 -0.56 11.07 1.20
CA ARG A 199 -0.97 12.47 1.41
C ARG A 199 0.16 13.32 1.98
N LEU A 200 0.95 12.79 2.89
CA LEU A 200 2.13 13.49 3.41
C LEU A 200 3.17 13.75 2.32
N VAL A 201 3.38 12.80 1.39
CA VAL A 201 4.23 13.04 0.20
C VAL A 201 3.74 14.24 -0.59
N GLU A 202 2.41 14.39 -0.81
CA GLU A 202 1.85 15.56 -1.49
C GLU A 202 2.13 16.87 -0.71
N VAL A 203 1.95 16.86 0.60
CA VAL A 203 2.18 18.03 1.46
C VAL A 203 3.64 18.45 1.43
N TRP A 204 4.57 17.52 1.55
CA TRP A 204 6.00 17.79 1.60
C TRP A 204 6.58 18.19 0.24
N SER A 205 6.09 17.59 -0.84
CA SER A 205 6.58 17.85 -2.20
C SER A 205 5.89 19.04 -2.90
N GLY A 206 4.68 19.38 -2.46
CA GLY A 206 3.81 20.34 -3.17
C GLY A 206 3.23 19.80 -4.48
N GLN A 207 3.32 18.50 -4.74
CA GLN A 207 2.86 17.83 -5.95
C GLN A 207 1.78 16.79 -5.62
N GLU A 208 0.87 16.51 -6.56
CA GLU A 208 -0.01 15.34 -6.44
C GLU A 208 0.82 14.05 -6.43
N LEU A 209 0.41 13.05 -5.67
CA LEU A 209 1.14 11.79 -5.49
C LEU A 209 1.43 11.09 -6.82
N ALA A 210 0.46 11.08 -7.74
CA ALA A 210 0.62 10.48 -9.07
C ALA A 210 1.67 11.20 -9.93
N VAL A 211 1.76 12.52 -9.78
CA VAL A 211 2.79 13.34 -10.47
C VAL A 211 4.15 13.03 -9.86
N PHE A 212 4.26 13.02 -8.53
CA PHE A 212 5.51 12.71 -7.84
C PHE A 212 6.06 11.33 -8.25
N PHE A 213 5.22 10.28 -8.27
CA PHE A 213 5.62 8.93 -8.69
C PHE A 213 6.09 8.86 -10.15
N ARG A 214 5.54 9.71 -11.03
CA ARG A 214 5.92 9.72 -12.45
C ARG A 214 7.25 10.40 -12.69
N GLU A 215 7.58 11.41 -11.89
CA GLU A 215 8.74 12.27 -12.10
C GLU A 215 9.98 11.81 -11.31
N ARG A 216 9.80 10.91 -10.36
CA ARG A 216 10.87 10.42 -9.47
C ARG A 216 11.07 8.93 -9.56
#